data_761eadb57e3958518df99a352d6459d8
#
_entry.id   761eadb57e3958518df99a352d6459d8
#
_cell.length_a   1.000
_cell.length_b   1.000
_cell.length_c   1.000
_cell.angle_alpha   90.00
_cell.angle_beta   90.00
_cell.angle_gamma   90.00
#
_symmetry.space_group_name_H-M   'P 1'
#
loop_
_entity.id
_entity.type
_entity.pdbx_description
1 polymer ?
#
loop_
_entity_poly.entity_id
_entity_poly.type
_entity_poly.pdbx_seq_one_letter_code
_entity_poly.pdbx_strand_id
1 'polypeptide(L)'
;WIRLALAEAYTSKRDDKKALEVLTALADFYPGYLPVTMAYVNSLNNNKMPEQSIAALKKQLQINDYGVIYEALAKAYYANGQISAALESTGHQYARQGYIELAIQQYDNALQQENISDSTKQRLEAAKKELKKVMKDYNDQL
;
A
#
# COMPACT_ATOMS: atom_id res chain seq x y z
N TRP A 1 8.03 -9.04 -21.30
CA TRP A 1 8.21 -10.29 -20.53
C TRP A 1 9.68 -10.61 -20.28
N ILE A 2 10.57 -10.59 -21.30
CA ILE A 2 12.00 -10.92 -21.16
C ILE A 2 12.69 -10.02 -20.11
N ARG A 3 12.42 -8.72 -20.09
CA ARG A 3 13.00 -7.80 -19.12
C ARG A 3 12.51 -8.04 -17.69
N LEU A 4 11.26 -8.44 -17.52
CA LEU A 4 10.73 -8.82 -16.20
C LEU A 4 11.42 -10.08 -15.67
N ALA A 5 11.55 -11.11 -16.53
CA ALA A 5 12.29 -12.32 -16.19
C ALA A 5 13.78 -12.05 -15.90
N LEU A 6 14.39 -11.09 -16.59
CA LEU A 6 15.76 -10.66 -16.33
C LEU A 6 15.88 -10.00 -14.95
N ALA A 7 14.93 -9.14 -14.58
CA ALA A 7 14.91 -8.52 -13.26
C ALA A 7 14.73 -9.57 -12.15
N GLU A 8 13.84 -10.55 -12.35
CA GLU A 8 13.66 -11.67 -11.42
C GLU A 8 14.94 -12.51 -11.26
N ALA A 9 15.67 -12.74 -12.36
CA ALA A 9 16.95 -13.43 -12.33
C ALA A 9 18.01 -12.65 -11.53
N TYR A 10 18.07 -11.33 -11.67
CA TYR A 10 18.97 -10.51 -10.85
C TYR A 10 18.57 -10.53 -9.37
N THR A 11 17.28 -10.45 -9.07
CA THR A 11 16.77 -10.55 -7.68
C THR A 11 17.13 -11.90 -7.06
N SER A 12 16.97 -12.99 -7.81
CA SER A 12 17.33 -14.34 -7.37
C SER A 12 18.85 -14.49 -7.08
N LYS A 13 19.67 -13.74 -7.81
CA LYS A 13 21.13 -13.67 -7.58
C LYS A 13 21.53 -12.64 -6.52
N ARG A 14 20.57 -11.98 -5.86
CA ARG A 14 20.79 -10.88 -4.92
C ARG A 14 21.55 -9.69 -5.50
N ASP A 15 21.45 -9.48 -6.81
CA ASP A 15 21.95 -8.27 -7.49
C ASP A 15 20.81 -7.23 -7.57
N ASP A 16 20.42 -6.75 -6.38
CA ASP A 16 19.25 -5.86 -6.22
C ASP A 16 19.42 -4.54 -7.00
N LYS A 17 20.66 -4.08 -7.19
CA LYS A 17 20.94 -2.85 -7.96
C LYS A 17 20.58 -3.03 -9.43
N LYS A 18 21.05 -4.12 -10.05
CA LYS A 18 20.73 -4.40 -11.47
C LYS A 18 19.25 -4.72 -11.67
N ALA A 19 18.63 -5.42 -10.72
CA ALA A 19 17.18 -5.64 -10.73
C ALA A 19 16.44 -4.29 -10.74
N LEU A 20 16.84 -3.34 -9.90
CA LEU A 20 16.25 -2.01 -9.81
C LEU A 20 16.40 -1.22 -11.11
N GLU A 21 17.60 -1.21 -11.73
CA GLU A 21 17.82 -0.53 -13.01
C GLU A 21 16.87 -1.04 -14.10
N VAL A 22 16.74 -2.35 -14.24
CA VAL A 22 15.83 -2.97 -15.23
C VAL A 22 14.38 -2.63 -14.94
N LEU A 23 13.97 -2.67 -13.66
CA LEU A 23 12.59 -2.41 -13.27
C LEU A 23 12.21 -0.94 -13.33
N THR A 24 13.14 -0.03 -13.08
CA THR A 24 12.94 1.42 -13.29
C THR A 24 12.59 1.68 -14.75
N ALA A 25 13.40 1.18 -15.68
CA ALA A 25 13.12 1.32 -17.10
C ALA A 25 11.78 0.69 -17.53
N LEU A 26 11.41 -0.46 -16.93
CA LEU A 26 10.11 -1.09 -17.21
C LEU A 26 8.94 -0.26 -16.67
N ALA A 27 9.05 0.30 -15.48
CA ALA A 27 8.01 1.12 -14.88
C ALA A 27 7.77 2.40 -15.68
N ASP A 28 8.81 2.98 -16.28
CA ASP A 28 8.71 4.14 -17.17
C ASP A 28 8.03 3.77 -18.50
N PHE A 29 8.28 2.56 -19.03
CA PHE A 29 7.70 2.09 -20.28
C PHE A 29 6.25 1.63 -20.15
N TYR A 30 5.88 1.09 -18.99
CA TYR A 30 4.54 0.53 -18.72
C TYR A 30 3.92 1.18 -17.46
N PRO A 31 3.67 2.50 -17.50
CA PRO A 31 3.12 3.22 -16.35
C PRO A 31 1.73 2.66 -16.00
N GLY A 32 1.54 2.33 -14.72
CA GLY A 32 0.26 1.83 -14.22
C GLY A 32 -0.01 0.35 -14.48
N TYR A 33 0.90 -0.38 -15.13
CA TYR A 33 0.76 -1.83 -15.24
C TYR A 33 1.16 -2.49 -13.92
N LEU A 34 0.15 -2.94 -13.17
CA LEU A 34 0.29 -3.40 -11.79
C LEU A 34 1.42 -4.42 -11.57
N PRO A 35 1.59 -5.48 -12.40
CA PRO A 35 2.67 -6.44 -12.19
C PRO A 35 4.07 -5.80 -12.24
N VAL A 36 4.29 -4.85 -13.15
CA VAL A 36 5.56 -4.11 -13.23
C VAL A 36 5.74 -3.17 -12.03
N THR A 37 4.67 -2.45 -11.64
CA THR A 37 4.71 -1.59 -10.46
C THR A 37 5.06 -2.39 -9.20
N MET A 38 4.44 -3.56 -9.00
CA MET A 38 4.71 -4.39 -7.83
C MET A 38 6.13 -4.96 -7.83
N ALA A 39 6.66 -5.39 -8.98
CA ALA A 39 8.05 -5.83 -9.11
C ALA A 39 9.03 -4.68 -8.82
N TYR A 40 8.75 -3.50 -9.34
CA TYR A 40 9.54 -2.29 -9.09
C TYR A 40 9.55 -1.91 -7.60
N VAL A 41 8.39 -1.90 -6.96
CA VAL A 41 8.25 -1.64 -5.51
C VAL A 41 9.02 -2.66 -4.67
N ASN A 42 8.93 -3.95 -5.01
CA ASN A 42 9.72 -4.98 -4.32
C ASN A 42 11.22 -4.73 -4.45
N SER A 43 11.68 -4.33 -5.63
CA SER A 43 13.09 -3.99 -5.86
C SER A 43 13.52 -2.74 -5.09
N LEU A 44 12.66 -1.71 -5.01
CA LEU A 44 12.89 -0.53 -4.19
C LEU A 44 13.04 -0.89 -2.71
N ASN A 45 12.18 -1.78 -2.20
CA ASN A 45 12.23 -2.24 -0.81
C ASN A 45 13.53 -3.02 -0.53
N ASN A 46 13.97 -3.89 -1.44
CA ASN A 46 15.25 -4.59 -1.33
C ASN A 46 16.44 -3.63 -1.28
N ASN A 47 16.35 -2.51 -2.00
CA ASN A 47 17.35 -1.44 -1.99
C ASN A 47 17.16 -0.42 -0.85
N LYS A 48 16.24 -0.68 0.10
CA LYS A 48 15.95 0.19 1.26
C LYS A 48 15.51 1.61 0.87
N MET A 49 14.63 1.71 -0.12
CA MET A 49 14.12 2.96 -0.68
C MET A 49 12.60 3.10 -0.45
N PRO A 50 12.12 3.11 0.82
CA PRO A 50 10.69 3.07 1.14
C PRO A 50 9.93 4.31 0.67
N GLU A 51 10.53 5.49 0.66
CA GLU A 51 9.87 6.72 0.18
C GLU A 51 9.49 6.61 -1.29
N GLN A 52 10.37 6.05 -2.11
CA GLN A 52 10.11 5.84 -3.54
C GLN A 52 9.06 4.75 -3.75
N SER A 53 9.07 3.69 -2.93
CA SER A 53 8.01 2.67 -2.91
C SER A 53 6.64 3.30 -2.62
N ILE A 54 6.55 4.15 -1.60
CA ILE A 54 5.33 4.87 -1.23
C ILE A 54 4.84 5.73 -2.41
N ALA A 55 5.74 6.49 -3.03
CA ALA A 55 5.40 7.36 -4.17
C ALA A 55 4.85 6.55 -5.36
N ALA A 56 5.50 5.44 -5.72
CA ALA A 56 5.06 4.57 -6.81
C ALA A 56 3.67 3.94 -6.51
N LEU A 57 3.46 3.47 -5.29
CA LEU A 57 2.19 2.85 -4.87
C LEU A 57 1.05 3.87 -4.80
N LYS A 58 1.31 5.09 -4.30
CA LYS A 58 0.31 6.17 -4.32
C LYS A 58 -0.11 6.55 -5.73
N LYS A 59 0.83 6.60 -6.67
CA LYS A 59 0.53 6.81 -8.09
C LYS A 59 -0.32 5.67 -8.66
N GLN A 60 -0.01 4.43 -8.30
CA GLN A 60 -0.77 3.26 -8.73
C GLN A 60 -2.22 3.28 -8.20
N LEU A 61 -2.45 3.74 -6.95
CA LEU A 61 -3.80 3.89 -6.39
C LEU A 61 -4.70 4.86 -7.15
N GLN A 62 -4.12 5.83 -7.86
CA GLN A 62 -4.90 6.72 -8.73
C GLN A 62 -5.47 6.02 -9.97
N ILE A 63 -4.91 4.86 -10.32
CA ILE A 63 -5.32 4.05 -11.47
C ILE A 63 -6.20 2.88 -11.02
N ASN A 64 -5.79 2.20 -9.95
CA ASN A 64 -6.45 0.98 -9.45
C ASN A 64 -6.55 1.03 -7.92
N ASP A 65 -7.73 0.77 -7.40
CA ASP A 65 -8.01 0.72 -5.96
C ASP A 65 -8.09 -0.73 -5.46
N TYR A 66 -6.95 -1.44 -5.50
CA TYR A 66 -6.85 -2.84 -5.10
C TYR A 66 -6.22 -3.02 -3.71
N GLY A 67 -6.74 -3.98 -2.95
CA GLY A 67 -6.26 -4.30 -1.60
C GLY A 67 -4.77 -4.62 -1.54
N VAL A 68 -4.20 -5.26 -2.58
CA VAL A 68 -2.77 -5.57 -2.67
C VAL A 68 -1.87 -4.33 -2.68
N ILE A 69 -2.36 -3.21 -3.22
CA ILE A 69 -1.61 -1.95 -3.22
C ILE A 69 -1.54 -1.37 -1.80
N TYR A 70 -2.64 -1.44 -1.06
CA TYR A 70 -2.66 -1.01 0.35
C TYR A 70 -1.78 -1.89 1.23
N GLU A 71 -1.73 -3.20 1.00
CA GLU A 71 -0.80 -4.10 1.68
C GLU A 71 0.66 -3.69 1.45
N ALA A 72 1.01 -3.42 0.20
CA ALA A 72 2.36 -2.96 -0.15
C ALA A 72 2.67 -1.57 0.46
N LEU A 73 1.70 -0.65 0.47
CA LEU A 73 1.81 0.65 1.12
C LEU A 73 2.04 0.52 2.63
N ALA A 74 1.30 -0.35 3.31
CA ALA A 74 1.47 -0.58 4.74
C ALA A 74 2.92 -1.03 5.05
N LYS A 75 3.46 -1.96 4.27
CA LYS A 75 4.86 -2.42 4.39
C LYS A 75 5.86 -1.29 4.17
N ALA A 76 5.66 -0.48 3.12
CA ALA A 76 6.54 0.63 2.79
C ALA A 76 6.50 1.74 3.85
N TYR A 77 5.30 2.11 4.35
CA TYR A 77 5.15 3.07 5.44
C TYR A 77 5.79 2.57 6.74
N TYR A 78 5.62 1.28 7.05
CA TYR A 78 6.25 0.68 8.23
C TYR A 78 7.77 0.76 8.14
N ALA A 79 8.35 0.41 6.99
CA ALA A 79 9.78 0.51 6.74
C ALA A 79 10.29 1.96 6.82
N ASN A 80 9.44 2.94 6.52
CA ASN A 80 9.75 4.38 6.61
C ASN A 80 9.44 4.99 7.99
N GLY A 81 9.05 4.20 8.98
CA GLY A 81 8.74 4.66 10.34
C GLY A 81 7.41 5.42 10.47
N GLN A 82 6.58 5.41 9.43
CA GLN A 82 5.27 6.10 9.39
C GLN A 82 4.15 5.17 9.86
N ILE A 83 4.14 4.86 11.16
CA ILE A 83 3.29 3.82 11.74
C ILE A 83 1.79 4.10 11.56
N SER A 84 1.33 5.34 11.79
CA SER A 84 -0.08 5.69 11.60
C SER A 84 -0.53 5.49 10.16
N ALA A 85 0.29 5.88 9.17
CA ALA A 85 -0.01 5.66 7.75
C ALA A 85 0.01 4.18 7.36
N ALA A 86 0.88 3.38 7.98
CA ALA A 86 0.92 1.93 7.79
C ALA A 86 -0.38 1.28 8.31
N LEU A 87 -0.83 1.65 9.51
CA LEU A 87 -2.08 1.16 10.10
C LEU A 87 -3.30 1.59 9.28
N GLU A 88 -3.34 2.84 8.82
CA GLU A 88 -4.38 3.34 7.91
C GLU A 88 -4.44 2.50 6.63
N SER A 89 -3.29 2.23 6.02
CA SER A 89 -3.21 1.41 4.80
C SER A 89 -3.69 -0.03 5.06
N THR A 90 -3.34 -0.63 6.20
CA THR A 90 -3.85 -1.94 6.61
C THR A 90 -5.37 -1.92 6.79
N GLY A 91 -5.92 -0.85 7.37
CA GLY A 91 -7.37 -0.65 7.48
C GLY A 91 -8.05 -0.61 6.12
N HIS A 92 -7.49 0.12 5.15
CA HIS A 92 -8.00 0.14 3.77
C HIS A 92 -7.92 -1.24 3.11
N GLN A 93 -6.84 -1.99 3.30
CA GLN A 93 -6.72 -3.36 2.82
C GLN A 93 -7.86 -4.24 3.35
N TYR A 94 -8.09 -4.24 4.66
CA TYR A 94 -9.17 -5.02 5.27
C TYR A 94 -10.55 -4.59 4.78
N ALA A 95 -10.79 -3.29 4.64
CA ALA A 95 -12.05 -2.78 4.09
C ALA A 95 -12.31 -3.30 2.66
N ARG A 96 -11.28 -3.35 1.80
CA ARG A 96 -11.38 -3.91 0.45
C ARG A 96 -11.62 -5.41 0.43
N GLN A 97 -11.22 -6.11 1.48
CA GLN A 97 -11.46 -7.55 1.67
C GLN A 97 -12.80 -7.86 2.35
N GLY A 98 -13.55 -6.84 2.77
CA GLY A 98 -14.82 -6.99 3.48
C GLY A 98 -14.68 -7.24 4.99
N TYR A 99 -13.48 -7.18 5.54
CA TYR A 99 -13.23 -7.35 6.98
C TYR A 99 -13.43 -6.03 7.73
N ILE A 100 -14.70 -5.61 7.84
CA ILE A 100 -15.07 -4.26 8.31
C ILE A 100 -14.61 -3.98 9.73
N GLU A 101 -14.84 -4.93 10.67
CA GLU A 101 -14.42 -4.78 12.08
C GLU A 101 -12.90 -4.65 12.21
N LEU A 102 -12.13 -5.45 11.44
CA LEU A 102 -10.68 -5.37 11.43
C LEU A 102 -10.19 -4.04 10.84
N ALA A 103 -10.86 -3.54 9.80
CA ALA A 103 -10.55 -2.23 9.23
C ALA A 103 -10.74 -1.10 10.26
N ILE A 104 -11.88 -1.10 10.97
CA ILE A 104 -12.17 -0.12 12.03
C ILE A 104 -11.12 -0.21 13.13
N GLN A 105 -10.74 -1.42 13.56
CA GLN A 105 -9.70 -1.62 14.56
C GLN A 105 -8.36 -1.01 14.13
N GLN A 106 -7.97 -1.17 12.87
CA GLN A 106 -6.73 -0.58 12.36
C GLN A 106 -6.78 0.96 12.36
N TYR A 107 -7.93 1.54 11.99
CA TYR A 107 -8.11 3.00 12.08
C TYR A 107 -8.07 3.50 13.51
N ASP A 108 -8.64 2.76 14.46
CA ASP A 108 -8.54 3.10 15.89
C ASP A 108 -7.09 3.06 16.38
N ASN A 109 -6.33 2.02 15.98
CA ASN A 109 -4.92 1.93 16.30
C ASN A 109 -4.09 3.07 15.68
N ALA A 110 -4.44 3.48 14.45
CA ALA A 110 -3.80 4.62 13.79
C ALA A 110 -4.08 5.95 14.52
N LEU A 111 -5.31 6.14 15.01
CA LEU A 111 -5.73 7.32 15.78
C LEU A 111 -5.03 7.41 17.14
N GLN A 112 -4.61 6.30 17.71
CA GLN A 112 -3.88 6.25 18.99
C GLN A 112 -2.38 6.57 18.86
N GLN A 113 -1.86 6.69 17.63
CA GLN A 113 -0.45 7.02 17.44
C GLN A 113 -0.18 8.46 17.84
N GLU A 114 1.02 8.70 18.40
CA GLU A 114 1.47 10.02 18.76
C GLU A 114 1.70 10.90 17.51
N ASN A 115 1.53 12.21 17.68
CA ASN A 115 1.89 13.22 16.67
C ASN A 115 1.19 13.10 15.30
N ILE A 116 -0.01 12.52 15.24
CA ILE A 116 -0.81 12.56 14.02
C ILE A 116 -1.43 13.93 13.80
N SER A 117 -1.49 14.38 12.54
CA SER A 117 -2.08 15.67 12.18
C SER A 117 -3.60 15.67 12.34
N ASP A 118 -4.19 16.84 12.54
CA ASP A 118 -5.65 16.98 12.60
C ASP A 118 -6.33 16.52 11.31
N SER A 119 -5.69 16.75 10.15
CA SER A 119 -6.23 16.27 8.88
C SER A 119 -6.22 14.74 8.80
N THR A 120 -5.20 14.07 9.36
CA THR A 120 -5.16 12.61 9.46
C THR A 120 -6.25 12.09 10.39
N LYS A 121 -6.46 12.73 11.56
CA LYS A 121 -7.55 12.38 12.49
C LYS A 121 -8.91 12.48 11.81
N GLN A 122 -9.19 13.60 11.15
CA GLN A 122 -10.45 13.80 10.43
C GLN A 122 -10.68 12.75 9.35
N ARG A 123 -9.66 12.41 8.57
CA ARG A 123 -9.74 11.39 7.52
C ARG A 123 -10.01 10.00 8.09
N LEU A 124 -9.33 9.61 9.15
CA LEU A 124 -9.53 8.31 9.81
C LEU A 124 -10.91 8.21 10.45
N GLU A 125 -11.39 9.26 11.13
CA GLU A 125 -12.73 9.28 11.71
C GLU A 125 -13.83 9.22 10.64
N ALA A 126 -13.64 9.90 9.50
CA ALA A 126 -14.55 9.83 8.38
C ALA A 126 -14.61 8.40 7.78
N ALA A 127 -13.46 7.75 7.59
CA ALA A 127 -13.39 6.38 7.10
C ALA A 127 -14.07 5.39 8.05
N LYS A 128 -13.86 5.52 9.37
CA LYS A 128 -14.55 4.72 10.39
C LYS A 128 -16.06 4.91 10.34
N LYS A 129 -16.52 6.15 10.25
CA LYS A 129 -17.96 6.47 10.20
C LYS A 129 -18.62 5.83 8.99
N GLU A 130 -17.96 5.86 7.84
CA GLU A 130 -18.45 5.23 6.61
C GLU A 130 -18.58 3.71 6.77
N LEU A 131 -17.57 3.03 7.30
CA LEU A 131 -17.61 1.60 7.53
C LEU A 131 -18.69 1.18 8.56
N LYS A 132 -18.87 1.97 9.63
CA LYS A 132 -19.94 1.73 10.61
C LYS A 132 -21.32 1.86 9.98
N LYS A 133 -21.49 2.80 9.04
CA LYS A 133 -22.74 2.93 8.29
C LYS A 133 -22.99 1.69 7.42
N VAL A 134 -21.98 1.22 6.68
CA VAL A 134 -22.07 0.00 5.87
C VAL A 134 -22.48 -1.21 6.72
N MET A 135 -21.85 -1.37 7.90
CA MET A 135 -22.23 -2.43 8.85
C MET A 135 -23.68 -2.35 9.30
N LYS A 136 -24.14 -1.14 9.64
CA LYS A 136 -25.53 -0.93 10.08
C LYS A 136 -26.51 -1.27 8.96
N ASP A 137 -26.28 -0.73 7.75
CA ASP A 137 -27.14 -0.97 6.60
C ASP A 137 -27.21 -2.48 6.25
N TYR A 138 -26.13 -3.22 6.42
CA TYR A 138 -26.08 -4.67 6.23
C TYR A 138 -26.92 -5.39 7.29
N ASN A 139 -26.79 -5.03 8.57
CA ASN A 139 -27.55 -5.66 9.66
C ASN A 139 -29.04 -5.36 9.59
N ASP A 140 -29.42 -4.19 9.10
CA ASP A 140 -30.83 -3.79 8.94
C ASP A 140 -31.54 -4.54 7.77
N GLN A 141 -30.78 -5.23 6.91
CA GLN A 141 -31.30 -6.04 5.79
C GLN A 141 -31.49 -7.54 6.13
N LEU A 142 -31.00 -7.98 7.29
CA LEU A 142 -31.13 -9.36 7.79
C LEU A 142 -32.33 -9.53 8.67
#